data_323318afe06631d350ae484bdf6ab4c5
#
_entry.id   323318afe06631d350ae484bdf6ab4c5
#
_cell.length_a   1.000
_cell.length_b   1.000
_cell.length_c   1.000
_cell.angle_alpha   90.00
_cell.angle_beta   90.00
_cell.angle_gamma   90.00
#
_symmetry.space_group_name_H-M   'P 1'
#
loop_
_entity.id
_entity.type
_entity.pdbx_description
1 polymer ?
#
loop_
_entity_poly.entity_id
_entity_poly.type
_entity_poly.pdbx_seq_one_letter_code
_entity_poly.pdbx_strand_id
1 'polypeptide(L)'
;ILLFIILVAKHVDPSNYTPFLPYGWSGVFSGAAIVFFAYLGFDAIANSAEEVRDPQKNMPKGIIGSLVIATTLYIIVTLMLTGVAKYSVYSGVAAPVAHALNEVGIRWGSALVSVGAIAGLTTGVLVLLGSESRLIYSMSRDGLLPRSFSKVSRRGVPNQAVVCVWIIGVILAGVLPIGTIAELCNIGTLWAFFFVSVTVIVLRKMHQEMPRAFKVPAVPAVPLISMALCI
;
A
#
# COMPACT_ATOMS: atom_id res chain seq x y z
N ILE A 1 9.30 -13.53 -0.04
CA ILE A 1 10.09 -12.56 -0.81
C ILE A 1 11.59 -12.92 -0.71
N LEU A 2 12.18 -12.98 0.47
CA LEU A 2 13.62 -13.30 0.62
C LEU A 2 14.01 -14.64 0.00
N LEU A 3 13.20 -15.68 0.18
CA LEU A 3 13.40 -16.99 -0.44
C LEU A 3 13.46 -16.85 -1.96
N PHE A 4 12.54 -16.14 -2.58
CA PHE A 4 12.51 -15.86 -4.01
C PHE A 4 13.81 -15.20 -4.48
N ILE A 5 14.21 -14.12 -3.82
CA ILE A 5 15.46 -13.38 -4.15
C ILE A 5 16.67 -14.31 -4.12
N ILE A 6 16.82 -15.13 -3.07
CA ILE A 6 17.95 -16.04 -2.90
C ILE A 6 17.97 -17.10 -4.02
N LEU A 7 16.82 -17.69 -4.32
CA LEU A 7 16.73 -18.77 -5.33
C LEU A 7 17.00 -18.27 -6.74
N VAL A 8 16.57 -17.05 -7.06
CA VAL A 8 16.59 -16.50 -8.41
C VAL A 8 17.88 -15.71 -8.71
N ALA A 9 18.61 -15.24 -7.70
CA ALA A 9 19.79 -14.37 -7.85
C ALA A 9 20.86 -14.93 -8.80
N LYS A 10 21.02 -16.25 -8.87
CA LYS A 10 22.00 -16.92 -9.77
C LYS A 10 21.53 -17.04 -11.22
N HIS A 11 20.25 -16.79 -11.49
CA HIS A 11 19.64 -16.96 -12.81
C HIS A 11 19.32 -15.61 -13.49
N VAL A 12 19.83 -14.53 -12.93
CA VAL A 12 19.66 -13.17 -13.49
C VAL A 12 20.59 -13.01 -14.69
N ASP A 13 20.00 -12.72 -15.86
CA ASP A 13 20.74 -12.38 -17.09
C ASP A 13 20.58 -10.87 -17.37
N PRO A 14 21.66 -10.08 -17.31
CA PRO A 14 21.62 -8.65 -17.58
C PRO A 14 21.10 -8.28 -18.98
N SER A 15 21.16 -9.20 -19.94
CA SER A 15 20.65 -8.95 -21.30
C SER A 15 19.14 -8.75 -21.34
N ASN A 16 18.40 -9.28 -20.35
CA ASN A 16 16.95 -9.14 -20.23
C ASN A 16 16.52 -7.71 -19.90
N TYR A 17 17.42 -6.86 -19.40
CA TYR A 17 17.13 -5.45 -19.12
C TYR A 17 17.14 -4.56 -20.37
N THR A 18 17.48 -5.11 -21.54
CA THR A 18 17.51 -4.32 -22.78
C THR A 18 16.27 -4.61 -23.65
N PRO A 19 15.51 -3.57 -24.09
CA PRO A 19 15.68 -2.13 -23.78
C PRO A 19 15.18 -1.77 -22.38
N PHE A 20 15.92 -0.90 -21.66
CA PHE A 20 15.56 -0.51 -20.28
C PHE A 20 14.26 0.31 -20.18
N LEU A 21 13.99 1.11 -21.20
CA LEU A 21 12.80 1.96 -21.29
C LEU A 21 11.98 1.63 -22.56
N PRO A 22 11.34 0.45 -22.65
CA PRO A 22 10.67 0.02 -23.87
C PRO A 22 9.50 0.93 -24.27
N TYR A 23 8.84 1.57 -23.31
CA TYR A 23 7.72 2.49 -23.51
C TYR A 23 8.08 3.95 -23.22
N GLY A 24 9.36 4.29 -23.09
CA GLY A 24 9.83 5.63 -22.80
C GLY A 24 9.35 6.16 -21.43
N TRP A 25 9.49 7.45 -21.21
CA TRP A 25 9.08 8.11 -19.96
C TRP A 25 7.58 8.05 -19.70
N SER A 26 6.76 8.08 -20.75
CA SER A 26 5.30 7.92 -20.62
C SER A 26 4.95 6.59 -19.96
N GLY A 27 5.62 5.51 -20.36
CA GLY A 27 5.45 4.19 -19.73
C GLY A 27 5.86 4.16 -18.27
N VAL A 28 6.90 4.93 -17.89
CA VAL A 28 7.34 5.02 -16.49
C VAL A 28 6.27 5.71 -15.64
N PHE A 29 5.71 6.83 -16.08
CA PHE A 29 4.67 7.55 -15.33
C PHE A 29 3.36 6.74 -15.25
N SER A 30 2.94 6.13 -16.35
CA SER A 30 1.76 5.25 -16.34
C SER A 30 1.96 4.04 -15.43
N GLY A 31 3.14 3.42 -15.48
CA GLY A 31 3.50 2.31 -14.60
C GLY A 31 3.53 2.72 -13.13
N ALA A 32 4.09 3.89 -12.81
CA ALA A 32 4.13 4.42 -11.46
C ALA A 32 2.72 4.65 -10.89
N ALA A 33 1.79 5.18 -11.70
CA ALA A 33 0.40 5.38 -11.31
C ALA A 33 -0.31 4.05 -10.98
N ILE A 34 -0.08 3.00 -11.78
CA ILE A 34 -0.65 1.67 -11.54
C ILE A 34 -0.01 1.02 -10.30
N VAL A 35 1.33 1.07 -10.19
CA VAL A 35 2.08 0.44 -9.10
C VAL A 35 1.83 1.15 -7.77
N PHE A 36 1.36 2.40 -7.76
CA PHE A 36 0.96 3.10 -6.54
C PHE A 36 -0.01 2.28 -5.68
N PHE A 37 -0.92 1.51 -6.31
CA PHE A 37 -1.81 0.57 -5.61
C PHE A 37 -1.05 -0.41 -4.70
N ALA A 38 0.13 -0.86 -5.10
CA ALA A 38 0.93 -1.80 -4.32
C ALA A 38 1.55 -1.17 -3.05
N TYR A 39 1.56 0.16 -2.95
CA TYR A 39 2.03 0.89 -1.77
C TYR A 39 0.92 1.18 -0.77
N LEU A 40 -0.35 0.99 -1.13
CA LEU A 40 -1.48 1.22 -0.22
C LEU A 40 -1.35 0.31 1.01
N GLY A 41 -1.57 0.90 2.19
CA GLY A 41 -1.48 0.18 3.46
C GLY A 41 -0.46 0.78 4.45
N PHE A 42 0.50 1.59 4.01
CA PHE A 42 1.36 2.33 4.96
C PHE A 42 0.56 3.37 5.76
N ASP A 43 -0.52 3.87 5.21
CA ASP A 43 -1.49 4.76 5.83
C ASP A 43 -2.35 4.04 6.89
N ALA A 44 -2.56 2.74 6.77
CA ALA A 44 -3.24 1.93 7.79
C ALA A 44 -2.54 2.01 9.16
N ILE A 45 -1.23 2.27 9.19
CA ILE A 45 -0.48 2.53 10.42
C ILE A 45 -1.06 3.77 11.11
N ALA A 46 -1.43 4.83 10.36
CA ALA A 46 -1.99 6.06 10.92
C ALA A 46 -3.31 5.80 11.67
N ASN A 47 -4.14 4.89 11.17
CA ASN A 47 -5.41 4.51 11.82
C ASN A 47 -5.21 3.75 13.14
N SER A 48 -4.01 3.27 13.40
CA SER A 48 -3.64 2.60 14.66
C SER A 48 -2.96 3.52 15.68
N ALA A 49 -2.95 4.83 15.45
CA ALA A 49 -2.24 5.81 16.29
C ALA A 49 -2.67 5.78 17.77
N GLU A 50 -3.93 5.47 18.06
CA GLU A 50 -4.45 5.37 19.43
C GLU A 50 -3.90 4.15 20.20
N GLU A 51 -3.39 3.13 19.51
CA GLU A 51 -2.85 1.91 20.10
C GLU A 51 -1.32 1.91 20.23
N VAL A 52 -0.65 2.89 19.64
CA VAL A 52 0.81 2.98 19.59
C VAL A 52 1.34 3.71 20.83
N ARG A 53 2.37 3.15 21.47
CA ARG A 53 3.10 3.84 22.56
C ARG A 53 3.90 5.01 21.97
N ASP A 54 3.82 6.19 22.61
CA ASP A 54 4.50 7.42 22.16
C ASP A 54 4.23 7.73 20.66
N PRO A 55 2.95 7.87 20.25
CA PRO A 55 2.58 7.94 18.84
C PRO A 55 3.29 9.08 18.10
N GLN A 56 3.49 10.21 18.74
CA GLN A 56 4.15 11.37 18.14
C GLN A 56 5.60 11.09 17.67
N LYS A 57 6.31 10.15 18.31
CA LYS A 57 7.67 9.76 17.93
C LYS A 57 7.69 8.51 17.05
N ASN A 58 6.84 7.53 17.37
CA ASN A 58 6.91 6.20 16.76
C ASN A 58 6.13 6.12 15.45
N MET A 59 5.04 6.88 15.29
CA MET A 59 4.25 6.90 14.05
C MET A 59 5.07 7.35 12.82
N PRO A 60 5.77 8.49 12.85
CA PRO A 60 6.59 8.89 11.70
C PRO A 60 7.67 7.86 11.36
N LYS A 61 8.31 7.26 12.36
CA LYS A 61 9.33 6.22 12.16
C LYS A 61 8.73 4.96 11.55
N GLY A 62 7.56 4.53 12.04
CA GLY A 62 6.85 3.37 11.53
C GLY A 62 6.43 3.55 10.07
N ILE A 63 5.81 4.68 9.73
CA ILE A 63 5.34 4.99 8.37
C ILE A 63 6.53 5.10 7.40
N ILE A 64 7.53 5.91 7.72
CA ILE A 64 8.69 6.11 6.84
C ILE A 64 9.50 4.81 6.74
N GLY A 65 9.73 4.12 7.85
CA GLY A 65 10.48 2.88 7.89
C GLY A 65 9.82 1.77 7.07
N SER A 66 8.51 1.57 7.21
CA SER A 66 7.76 0.59 6.42
C SER A 66 7.82 0.91 4.92
N LEU A 67 7.68 2.18 4.55
CA LEU A 67 7.74 2.62 3.16
C LEU A 67 9.13 2.38 2.55
N VAL A 68 10.21 2.72 3.26
CA VAL A 68 11.59 2.48 2.80
C VAL A 68 11.87 0.99 2.62
N ILE A 69 11.48 0.16 3.59
CA ILE A 69 11.67 -1.29 3.52
C ILE A 69 10.87 -1.88 2.36
N ALA A 70 9.59 -1.54 2.23
CA ALA A 70 8.73 -2.02 1.15
C ALA A 70 9.28 -1.61 -0.23
N THR A 71 9.67 -0.35 -0.40
CA THR A 71 10.24 0.16 -1.65
C THR A 71 11.52 -0.59 -2.03
N THR A 72 12.42 -0.79 -1.07
CA THR A 72 13.67 -1.53 -1.30
C THR A 72 13.38 -2.96 -1.74
N LEU A 73 12.46 -3.65 -1.06
CA LEU A 73 12.06 -5.02 -1.44
C LEU A 73 11.40 -5.06 -2.81
N TYR A 74 10.53 -4.10 -3.15
CA TYR A 74 9.88 -4.05 -4.47
C TYR A 74 10.88 -3.83 -5.59
N ILE A 75 11.86 -2.94 -5.40
CA ILE A 75 12.94 -2.71 -6.38
C ILE A 75 13.73 -4.01 -6.59
N ILE A 76 14.15 -4.68 -5.52
CA ILE A 76 14.93 -5.91 -5.62
C ILE A 76 14.12 -7.01 -6.32
N VAL A 77 12.86 -7.23 -5.94
CA VAL A 77 12.00 -8.25 -6.55
C VAL A 77 11.78 -7.96 -8.03
N THR A 78 11.53 -6.69 -8.39
CA THR A 78 11.32 -6.30 -9.78
C THR A 78 12.57 -6.51 -10.62
N LEU A 79 13.75 -6.16 -10.10
CA LEU A 79 15.04 -6.44 -10.77
C LEU A 79 15.25 -7.93 -10.94
N MET A 80 14.97 -8.75 -9.93
CA MET A 80 15.09 -10.21 -10.05
C MET A 80 14.12 -10.76 -11.10
N LEU A 81 12.85 -10.35 -11.10
CA LEU A 81 11.84 -10.78 -12.07
C LEU A 81 12.27 -10.44 -13.50
N THR A 82 12.58 -9.17 -13.75
CA THR A 82 12.96 -8.70 -15.09
C THR A 82 14.33 -9.20 -15.54
N GLY A 83 15.19 -9.59 -14.59
CA GLY A 83 16.48 -10.21 -14.89
C GLY A 83 16.38 -11.69 -15.25
N VAL A 84 15.38 -12.42 -14.74
CA VAL A 84 15.17 -13.84 -15.08
C VAL A 84 14.56 -14.00 -16.47
N ALA A 85 13.57 -13.20 -16.80
CA ALA A 85 12.91 -13.22 -18.11
C ALA A 85 12.52 -11.81 -18.53
N LYS A 86 12.42 -11.59 -19.85
CA LYS A 86 11.98 -10.30 -20.38
C LYS A 86 10.59 -9.93 -19.86
N TYR A 87 10.35 -8.65 -19.62
CA TYR A 87 9.07 -8.13 -19.09
C TYR A 87 7.84 -8.62 -19.89
N SER A 88 7.97 -8.87 -21.19
CA SER A 88 6.89 -9.36 -22.07
C SER A 88 6.36 -10.74 -21.68
N VAL A 89 7.19 -11.59 -21.07
CA VAL A 89 6.82 -12.95 -20.63
C VAL A 89 5.79 -12.90 -19.50
N TYR A 90 5.80 -11.83 -18.70
CA TYR A 90 4.88 -11.68 -17.57
C TYR A 90 3.53 -11.07 -17.95
N SER A 91 3.32 -10.70 -19.21
CA SER A 91 2.05 -10.13 -19.66
C SER A 91 0.91 -11.15 -19.52
N GLY A 92 -0.14 -10.77 -18.76
CA GLY A 92 -1.29 -11.65 -18.50
C GLY A 92 -1.04 -12.77 -17.48
N VAL A 93 0.15 -12.86 -16.87
CA VAL A 93 0.45 -13.85 -15.84
C VAL A 93 -0.09 -13.42 -14.49
N ALA A 94 -0.97 -14.22 -13.90
CA ALA A 94 -1.59 -13.92 -12.60
C ALA A 94 -0.63 -14.02 -11.41
N ALA A 95 0.44 -14.85 -11.51
CA ALA A 95 1.42 -15.08 -10.45
C ALA A 95 2.85 -14.97 -10.96
N PRO A 96 3.36 -13.78 -11.29
CA PRO A 96 4.65 -13.61 -11.97
C PRO A 96 5.84 -14.14 -11.16
N VAL A 97 5.83 -14.06 -9.84
CA VAL A 97 6.92 -14.56 -8.98
C VAL A 97 7.00 -16.09 -9.02
N ALA A 98 5.86 -16.78 -8.98
CA ALA A 98 5.81 -18.23 -9.10
C ALA A 98 6.18 -18.67 -10.52
N HIS A 99 5.77 -17.91 -11.54
CA HIS A 99 6.11 -18.16 -12.93
C HIS A 99 7.63 -18.09 -13.17
N ALA A 100 8.29 -17.04 -12.66
CA ALA A 100 9.74 -16.88 -12.76
C ALA A 100 10.51 -18.07 -12.16
N LEU A 101 10.06 -18.61 -11.03
CA LEU A 101 10.67 -19.80 -10.42
C LEU A 101 10.47 -21.07 -11.28
N ASN A 102 9.33 -21.19 -11.96
CA ASN A 102 9.09 -22.29 -12.87
C ASN A 102 9.97 -22.20 -14.12
N GLU A 103 10.19 -21.00 -14.67
CA GLU A 103 11.08 -20.75 -15.81
C GLU A 103 12.51 -21.21 -15.52
N VAL A 104 13.00 -20.97 -14.30
CA VAL A 104 14.34 -21.43 -13.87
C VAL A 104 14.35 -22.88 -13.36
N GLY A 105 13.25 -23.63 -13.50
CA GLY A 105 13.15 -25.03 -13.12
C GLY A 105 12.99 -25.34 -11.63
N ILE A 106 12.77 -24.30 -10.79
CA ILE A 106 12.68 -24.46 -9.33
C ILE A 106 11.20 -24.61 -8.90
N ARG A 107 10.56 -25.70 -9.31
CA ARG A 107 9.12 -25.95 -9.04
C ARG A 107 8.75 -25.98 -7.55
N TRP A 108 9.60 -26.58 -6.71
CA TRP A 108 9.35 -26.60 -5.25
C TRP A 108 9.35 -25.19 -4.65
N GLY A 109 10.24 -24.30 -5.13
CA GLY A 109 10.29 -22.90 -4.72
C GLY A 109 9.03 -22.13 -5.14
N SER A 110 8.52 -22.39 -6.35
CA SER A 110 7.25 -21.84 -6.83
C SER A 110 6.09 -22.21 -5.90
N ALA A 111 5.98 -23.46 -5.47
CA ALA A 111 4.95 -23.90 -4.54
C ALA A 111 5.05 -23.21 -3.19
N LEU A 112 6.24 -23.13 -2.59
CA LEU A 112 6.45 -22.45 -1.30
C LEU A 112 6.15 -20.95 -1.38
N VAL A 113 6.57 -20.28 -2.45
CA VAL A 113 6.29 -18.86 -2.65
C VAL A 113 4.79 -18.63 -2.83
N SER A 114 4.09 -19.50 -3.53
CA SER A 114 2.63 -19.41 -3.69
C SER A 114 1.90 -19.54 -2.35
N VAL A 115 2.27 -20.50 -1.50
CA VAL A 115 1.72 -20.64 -0.15
C VAL A 115 2.02 -19.38 0.68
N GLY A 116 3.25 -18.88 0.64
CA GLY A 116 3.63 -17.65 1.31
C GLY A 116 2.85 -16.42 0.80
N ALA A 117 2.57 -16.35 -0.50
CA ALA A 117 1.75 -15.29 -1.10
C ALA A 117 0.31 -15.34 -0.59
N ILE A 118 -0.31 -16.53 -0.54
CA ILE A 118 -1.68 -16.70 0.00
C ILE A 118 -1.73 -16.26 1.46
N ALA A 119 -0.77 -16.69 2.29
CA ALA A 119 -0.69 -16.28 3.70
C ALA A 119 -0.51 -14.76 3.84
N GLY A 120 0.37 -14.17 3.02
CA GLY A 120 0.62 -12.73 3.00
C GLY A 120 -0.62 -11.93 2.58
N LEU A 121 -1.32 -12.34 1.53
CA LEU A 121 -2.56 -11.70 1.07
C LEU A 121 -3.66 -11.80 2.13
N THR A 122 -3.82 -12.96 2.76
CA THR A 122 -4.79 -13.15 3.86
C THR A 122 -4.51 -12.20 5.01
N THR A 123 -3.24 -12.08 5.42
CA THR A 123 -2.83 -11.15 6.48
C THR A 123 -3.09 -9.69 6.07
N GLY A 124 -2.77 -9.33 4.82
CA GLY A 124 -3.04 -8.00 4.28
C GLY A 124 -4.52 -7.63 4.34
N VAL A 125 -5.41 -8.52 3.91
CA VAL A 125 -6.87 -8.32 3.99
C VAL A 125 -7.32 -8.12 5.43
N LEU A 126 -6.83 -8.92 6.39
CA LEU A 126 -7.19 -8.78 7.80
C LEU A 126 -6.75 -7.43 8.38
N VAL A 127 -5.53 -6.98 8.07
CA VAL A 127 -5.01 -5.69 8.52
C VAL A 127 -5.82 -4.53 7.96
N LEU A 128 -6.12 -4.54 6.66
CA LEU A 128 -6.91 -3.50 6.00
C LEU A 128 -8.34 -3.46 6.54
N LEU A 129 -9.00 -4.62 6.71
CA LEU A 129 -10.34 -4.72 7.30
C LEU A 129 -10.38 -4.14 8.73
N GLY A 130 -9.36 -4.43 9.53
CA GLY A 130 -9.20 -3.86 10.87
C GLY A 130 -9.00 -2.35 10.84
N SER A 131 -8.16 -1.84 9.95
CA SER A 131 -7.88 -0.42 9.77
C SER A 131 -9.14 0.37 9.36
N GLU A 132 -9.84 -0.10 8.32
CA GLU A 132 -11.07 0.53 7.82
C GLU A 132 -12.19 0.53 8.87
N SER A 133 -12.34 -0.56 9.62
CA SER A 133 -13.33 -0.62 10.68
C SER A 133 -13.07 0.39 11.81
N ARG A 134 -11.80 0.65 12.12
CA ARG A 134 -11.39 1.69 13.08
C ARG A 134 -11.66 3.11 12.56
N LEU A 135 -11.45 3.34 11.27
CA LEU A 135 -11.75 4.61 10.63
C LEU A 135 -13.25 4.91 10.72
N ILE A 136 -14.12 3.95 10.37
CA ILE A 136 -15.57 4.09 10.49
C ILE A 136 -16.00 4.32 11.95
N TYR A 137 -15.38 3.60 12.89
CA TYR A 137 -15.61 3.79 14.33
C TYR A 137 -15.26 5.23 14.77
N SER A 138 -14.10 5.71 14.41
CA SER A 138 -13.64 7.07 14.73
C SER A 138 -14.56 8.14 14.13
N MET A 139 -14.91 8.02 12.85
CA MET A 139 -15.86 8.94 12.20
C MET A 139 -17.26 8.93 12.87
N SER A 140 -17.72 7.77 13.32
CA SER A 140 -18.98 7.66 14.04
C SER A 140 -18.90 8.29 15.43
N ARG A 141 -17.78 8.15 16.13
CA ARG A 141 -17.51 8.79 17.41
C ARG A 141 -17.50 10.32 17.28
N ASP A 142 -16.94 10.83 16.19
CA ASP A 142 -16.87 12.26 15.89
C ASP A 142 -18.19 12.83 15.33
N GLY A 143 -19.24 12.00 15.20
CA GLY A 143 -20.58 12.42 14.78
C GLY A 143 -20.78 12.52 13.26
N LEU A 144 -19.81 12.09 12.45
CA LEU A 144 -19.88 12.11 10.98
C LEU A 144 -20.68 10.94 10.43
N LEU A 145 -20.78 9.83 11.18
CA LEU A 145 -21.53 8.63 10.84
C LEU A 145 -22.52 8.26 11.95
N PRO A 146 -23.53 7.41 11.66
CA PRO A 146 -24.50 6.96 12.65
C PRO A 146 -23.83 6.35 13.89
N ARG A 147 -24.31 6.70 15.08
CA ARG A 147 -23.78 6.25 16.39
C ARG A 147 -23.76 4.71 16.57
N SER A 148 -24.46 3.98 15.73
CA SER A 148 -24.44 2.52 15.75
C SER A 148 -23.04 1.95 15.50
N PHE A 149 -22.25 2.58 14.64
CA PHE A 149 -20.90 2.13 14.32
C PHE A 149 -19.86 2.44 15.41
N SER A 150 -20.16 3.34 16.36
CA SER A 150 -19.29 3.60 17.51
C SER A 150 -19.47 2.62 18.68
N LYS A 151 -20.39 1.64 18.56
CA LYS A 151 -20.57 0.60 19.57
C LYS A 151 -19.51 -0.48 19.47
N VAL A 152 -18.76 -0.66 20.56
CA VAL A 152 -17.75 -1.72 20.66
C VAL A 152 -18.29 -2.93 21.41
N SER A 153 -17.86 -4.11 21.01
CA SER A 153 -18.17 -5.36 21.71
C SER A 153 -17.40 -5.45 23.04
N ARG A 154 -17.71 -6.46 23.88
CA ARG A 154 -16.96 -6.75 25.12
C ARG A 154 -15.45 -6.98 24.88
N ARG A 155 -15.04 -7.30 23.66
CA ARG A 155 -13.65 -7.50 23.26
C ARG A 155 -12.99 -6.25 22.67
N GLY A 156 -13.64 -5.08 22.74
CA GLY A 156 -13.11 -3.82 22.18
C GLY A 156 -13.21 -3.69 20.66
N VAL A 157 -13.95 -4.58 19.97
CA VAL A 157 -14.05 -4.58 18.50
C VAL A 157 -15.36 -3.92 18.07
N PRO A 158 -15.36 -2.98 17.10
CA PRO A 158 -16.54 -2.33 16.55
C PRO A 158 -17.22 -3.26 15.52
N ASN A 159 -17.93 -4.30 16.00
CA ASN A 159 -18.48 -5.37 15.14
C ASN A 159 -19.35 -4.85 14.00
N GLN A 160 -20.15 -3.79 14.22
CA GLN A 160 -21.02 -3.24 13.18
C GLN A 160 -20.22 -2.58 12.06
N ALA A 161 -19.12 -1.88 12.40
CA ALA A 161 -18.22 -1.32 11.41
C ALA A 161 -17.51 -2.43 10.61
N VAL A 162 -17.02 -3.47 11.30
CA VAL A 162 -16.37 -4.62 10.62
C VAL A 162 -17.31 -5.30 9.63
N VAL A 163 -18.55 -5.59 10.05
CA VAL A 163 -19.55 -6.24 9.19
C VAL A 163 -19.91 -5.34 8.00
N CYS A 164 -20.06 -4.05 8.21
CA CYS A 164 -20.33 -3.09 7.14
C CYS A 164 -19.21 -3.08 6.08
N VAL A 165 -17.96 -2.95 6.51
CA VAL A 165 -16.78 -2.98 5.60
C VAL A 165 -16.71 -4.31 4.86
N TRP A 166 -16.92 -5.43 5.58
CA TRP A 166 -16.91 -6.76 4.98
C TRP A 166 -17.97 -6.91 3.88
N ILE A 167 -19.22 -6.51 4.16
CA ILE A 167 -20.32 -6.60 3.18
C ILE A 167 -20.02 -5.76 1.94
N ILE A 168 -19.60 -4.50 2.12
CA ILE A 168 -19.24 -3.62 1.01
C ILE A 168 -18.10 -4.22 0.20
N GLY A 169 -17.05 -4.70 0.88
CA GLY A 169 -15.90 -5.32 0.23
C GLY A 169 -16.26 -6.56 -0.60
N VAL A 170 -17.09 -7.45 -0.06
CA VAL A 170 -17.56 -8.66 -0.76
C VAL A 170 -18.38 -8.29 -2.01
N ILE A 171 -19.29 -7.32 -1.88
CA ILE A 171 -20.12 -6.88 -3.02
C ILE A 171 -19.23 -6.28 -4.12
N LEU A 172 -18.33 -5.35 -3.77
CA LEU A 172 -17.44 -4.72 -4.73
C LEU A 172 -16.50 -5.73 -5.41
N ALA A 173 -15.92 -6.64 -4.63
CA ALA A 173 -15.03 -7.68 -5.17
C ALA A 173 -15.76 -8.70 -6.07
N GLY A 174 -17.06 -8.92 -5.82
CA GLY A 174 -17.87 -9.83 -6.64
C GLY A 174 -18.39 -9.21 -7.94
N VAL A 175 -18.53 -7.88 -7.99
CA VAL A 175 -19.17 -7.19 -9.13
C VAL A 175 -18.14 -6.50 -10.04
N LEU A 176 -17.06 -5.97 -9.46
CA LEU A 176 -16.10 -5.15 -10.22
C LEU A 176 -14.83 -5.93 -10.58
N PRO A 177 -14.28 -5.73 -11.79
CA PRO A 177 -12.96 -6.22 -12.15
C PRO A 177 -11.88 -5.62 -11.25
N ILE A 178 -10.84 -6.38 -10.94
CA ILE A 178 -9.75 -5.95 -10.05
C ILE A 178 -9.06 -4.66 -10.53
N GLY A 179 -8.92 -4.47 -11.85
CA GLY A 179 -8.37 -3.25 -12.42
C GLY A 179 -9.17 -2.01 -12.05
N THR A 180 -10.49 -2.07 -12.20
CA THR A 180 -11.39 -0.96 -11.82
C THR A 180 -11.34 -0.66 -10.33
N ILE A 181 -11.28 -1.70 -9.49
CA ILE A 181 -11.14 -1.52 -8.03
C ILE A 181 -9.82 -0.82 -7.70
N ALA A 182 -8.72 -1.26 -8.32
CA ALA A 182 -7.41 -0.65 -8.12
C ALA A 182 -7.38 0.83 -8.54
N GLU A 183 -7.97 1.18 -9.68
CA GLU A 183 -8.09 2.57 -10.14
C GLU A 183 -8.90 3.43 -9.17
N LEU A 184 -10.06 2.94 -8.71
CA LEU A 184 -10.89 3.63 -7.73
C LEU A 184 -10.16 3.84 -6.40
N CYS A 185 -9.44 2.82 -5.92
CA CYS A 185 -8.62 2.93 -4.71
C CYS A 185 -7.51 3.97 -4.89
N ASN A 186 -6.81 3.97 -6.03
CA ASN A 186 -5.76 4.94 -6.31
C ASN A 186 -6.30 6.37 -6.32
N ILE A 187 -7.39 6.63 -7.04
CA ILE A 187 -8.02 7.94 -7.11
C ILE A 187 -8.43 8.41 -5.70
N GLY A 188 -9.15 7.56 -4.95
CA GLY A 188 -9.59 7.90 -3.60
C GLY A 188 -8.44 8.22 -2.65
N THR A 189 -7.37 7.43 -2.69
CA THR A 189 -6.19 7.62 -1.84
C THR A 189 -5.40 8.86 -2.22
N LEU A 190 -5.20 9.13 -3.52
CA LEU A 190 -4.52 10.33 -3.98
C LEU A 190 -5.28 11.60 -3.55
N TRP A 191 -6.61 11.61 -3.64
CA TRP A 191 -7.43 12.70 -3.10
C TRP A 191 -7.28 12.85 -1.60
N ALA A 192 -7.27 11.76 -0.84
CA ALA A 192 -7.04 11.82 0.60
C ALA A 192 -5.68 12.45 0.93
N PHE A 193 -4.61 12.05 0.24
CA PHE A 193 -3.27 12.61 0.44
C PHE A 193 -3.15 14.06 0.00
N PHE A 194 -3.89 14.47 -1.04
CA PHE A 194 -4.03 15.87 -1.41
C PHE A 194 -4.60 16.70 -0.26
N PHE A 195 -5.73 16.26 0.31
CA PHE A 195 -6.36 16.98 1.45
C PHE A 195 -5.49 16.96 2.70
N VAL A 196 -4.78 15.87 3.00
CA VAL A 196 -3.81 15.82 4.10
C VAL A 196 -2.72 16.87 3.89
N SER A 197 -2.20 17.01 2.68
CA SER A 197 -1.17 18.00 2.35
C SER A 197 -1.69 19.43 2.50
N VAL A 198 -2.92 19.72 2.08
CA VAL A 198 -3.61 21.00 2.33
C VAL A 198 -3.73 21.27 3.83
N THR A 199 -4.17 20.26 4.59
CA THR A 199 -4.36 20.34 6.03
C THR A 199 -3.06 20.72 6.76
N VAL A 200 -1.94 20.14 6.34
CA VAL A 200 -0.61 20.48 6.90
C VAL A 200 -0.28 21.95 6.71
N ILE A 201 -0.56 22.54 5.52
CA ILE A 201 -0.32 23.95 5.24
C ILE A 201 -1.24 24.84 6.09
N VAL A 202 -2.53 24.51 6.14
CA VAL A 202 -3.54 25.28 6.89
C VAL A 202 -3.22 25.29 8.39
N LEU A 203 -2.97 24.11 8.98
CA LEU A 203 -2.62 23.99 10.39
C LEU A 203 -1.30 24.71 10.74
N ARG A 204 -0.35 24.80 9.82
CA ARG A 204 0.89 25.57 10.02
C ARG A 204 0.61 27.08 10.11
N LYS A 205 -0.36 27.57 9.33
CA LYS A 205 -0.73 28.99 9.34
C LYS A 205 -1.64 29.36 10.51
N MET A 206 -2.63 28.50 10.80
CA MET A 206 -3.67 28.83 11.80
C MET A 206 -3.25 28.51 13.24
N HIS A 207 -2.47 27.46 13.45
CA HIS A 207 -2.07 26.97 14.77
C HIS A 207 -0.55 26.86 14.90
N GLN A 208 0.13 28.00 14.87
CA GLN A 208 1.61 28.05 14.91
C GLN A 208 2.18 27.54 16.23
N GLU A 209 1.48 27.74 17.34
CA GLU A 209 1.90 27.40 18.71
C GLU A 209 1.66 25.93 19.08
N MET A 210 1.00 25.14 18.22
CA MET A 210 0.72 23.73 18.51
C MET A 210 2.03 22.94 18.65
N PRO A 211 2.25 22.23 19.77
CA PRO A 211 3.44 21.42 19.96
C PRO A 211 3.48 20.28 18.94
N ARG A 212 4.59 20.17 18.21
CA ARG A 212 4.79 19.15 17.16
C ARG A 212 6.09 18.40 17.42
N ALA A 213 5.98 17.12 17.74
CA ALA A 213 7.16 16.26 17.90
C ALA A 213 7.83 15.94 16.55
N PHE A 214 7.03 15.80 15.49
CA PHE A 214 7.52 15.69 14.11
C PHE A 214 7.15 16.93 13.30
N LYS A 215 8.15 17.56 12.71
CA LYS A 215 7.97 18.74 11.85
C LYS A 215 8.29 18.35 10.42
N VAL A 216 7.29 18.40 9.55
CA VAL A 216 7.52 18.25 8.10
C VAL A 216 8.57 19.27 7.64
N PRO A 217 9.67 18.84 7.00
CA PRO A 217 10.70 19.77 6.53
C PRO A 217 10.19 20.64 5.37
N ALA A 218 10.82 21.79 5.17
CA ALA A 218 10.59 22.66 4.02
C ALA A 218 9.11 22.96 3.69
N VAL A 219 8.27 23.23 4.72
CA VAL A 219 6.88 23.71 4.49
C VAL A 219 6.94 25.17 4.04
N PRO A 220 6.24 25.59 2.95
CA PRO A 220 5.17 24.85 2.24
C PRO A 220 5.63 24.00 1.04
N ALA A 221 6.93 23.96 0.69
CA ALA A 221 7.39 23.32 -0.55
C ALA A 221 7.05 21.81 -0.63
N VAL A 222 7.35 21.04 0.44
CA VAL A 222 7.08 19.59 0.45
C VAL A 222 5.58 19.28 0.30
N PRO A 223 4.66 19.89 1.07
CA PRO A 223 3.22 19.68 0.85
C PRO A 223 2.75 20.11 -0.54
N LEU A 224 3.27 21.21 -1.11
CA LEU A 224 2.89 21.65 -2.46
C LEU A 224 3.34 20.65 -3.54
N ILE A 225 4.56 20.13 -3.44
CA ILE A 225 5.04 19.07 -4.33
C ILE A 225 4.17 17.81 -4.17
N SER A 226 3.84 17.42 -2.93
CA SER A 226 2.95 16.29 -2.67
C SER A 226 1.58 16.48 -3.34
N MET A 227 0.99 17.67 -3.20
CA MET A 227 -0.29 18.00 -3.87
C MET A 227 -0.19 17.91 -5.40
N ALA A 228 0.89 18.43 -5.98
CA ALA A 228 1.11 18.39 -7.42
C ALA A 228 1.32 16.96 -7.95
N LEU A 229 1.89 16.07 -7.15
CA LEU A 229 2.06 14.66 -7.50
C LEU A 229 0.79 13.81 -7.33
N CYS A 230 -0.23 14.33 -6.61
CA CYS A 230 -1.52 13.67 -6.43
C CYS A 230 -2.55 13.99 -7.53
N ILE A 231 -2.24 14.92 -8.43
CA ILE A 231 -3.09 15.34 -9.56
C ILE A 231 -2.55 14.76 -10.87
#